data_0a990e0a32dbb9dcf07991d88cfdbc0d
#
_entry.id   0a990e0a32dbb9dcf07991d88cfdbc0d
#
_cell.length_a   1.000
_cell.length_b   1.000
_cell.length_c   1.000
_cell.angle_alpha   90.00
_cell.angle_beta   90.00
_cell.angle_gamma   90.00
#
_symmetry.space_group_name_H-M   'P 1'
#
loop_
_entity.id
_entity.type
_entity.pdbx_description
1 polymer ?
#
loop_
_entity_poly.entity_id
_entity_poly.type
_entity_poly.pdbx_seq_one_letter_code
_entity_poly.pdbx_strand_id
1 'polypeptide(L)'
;MISDDEKYFNLGTLRRDGSYVDTPVWFAMESLGDAYYVLVNVRSGKVKRLRNFNSTRVAICDYKGRLKGDWNSAGAELVTESKDMIRLFRSKYGLQFYVFEFFSWLSGKRKERQMILVTPQNQ
;
A
#
# COMPACT_ATOMS: atom_id res chain seq x y z
N MET A 1 10.79 11.32 -2.97
CA MET A 1 9.61 10.51 -3.32
C MET A 1 10.05 9.16 -3.86
N ILE A 2 9.34 8.09 -3.52
CA ILE A 2 9.70 6.73 -3.96
C ILE A 2 9.34 6.56 -5.44
N SER A 3 10.29 6.05 -6.23
CA SER A 3 10.06 5.81 -7.65
C SER A 3 9.06 4.66 -7.88
N ASP A 4 8.21 4.80 -8.88
CA ASP A 4 7.27 3.74 -9.28
C ASP A 4 7.99 2.51 -9.88
N ASP A 5 9.29 2.61 -10.16
CA ASP A 5 10.10 1.48 -10.58
C ASP A 5 10.37 0.48 -9.43
N GLU A 6 10.24 0.92 -8.19
CA GLU A 6 10.37 0.05 -7.03
C GLU A 6 9.12 -0.82 -6.89
N LYS A 7 9.31 -2.09 -6.53
CA LYS A 7 8.20 -3.05 -6.43
C LYS A 7 7.52 -3.05 -5.07
N TYR A 8 8.25 -2.72 -4.02
CA TYR A 8 7.76 -2.78 -2.65
C TYR A 8 8.20 -1.57 -1.87
N PHE A 9 7.36 -1.11 -0.97
CA PHE A 9 7.83 -0.32 0.15
C PHE A 9 7.25 -0.90 1.45
N ASN A 10 7.94 -0.68 2.56
CA ASN A 10 7.36 -0.94 3.87
C ASN A 10 6.37 0.16 4.17
N LEU A 11 5.17 -0.24 4.55
CA LEU A 11 4.15 0.68 5.07
C LEU A 11 4.09 0.47 6.58
N GLY A 12 4.47 1.50 7.33
CA GLY A 12 4.38 1.50 8.78
C GLY A 12 3.09 2.13 9.24
N THR A 13 2.33 1.41 10.07
CA THR A 13 1.07 1.90 10.64
C THR A 13 1.18 1.91 12.17
N LEU A 14 0.55 2.91 12.81
CA LEU A 14 0.72 3.17 14.23
C LEU A 14 -0.16 2.30 15.10
N ARG A 15 0.44 1.72 16.13
CA ARG A 15 -0.28 1.17 17.27
C ARG A 15 -0.62 2.30 18.24
N ARG A 16 -1.52 2.01 19.20
CA ARG A 16 -1.91 2.97 20.22
C ARG A 16 -0.76 3.40 21.13
N ASP A 17 0.27 2.56 21.28
CA ASP A 17 1.44 2.89 22.10
C ASP A 17 2.47 3.75 21.36
N GLY A 18 2.18 4.14 20.11
CA GLY A 18 3.07 4.96 19.29
C GLY A 18 4.11 4.19 18.49
N SER A 19 4.18 2.87 18.61
CA SER A 19 5.10 2.07 17.82
C SER A 19 4.50 1.78 16.43
N TYR A 20 5.38 1.54 15.46
CA TYR A 20 4.96 1.19 14.10
C TYR A 20 4.96 -0.32 13.90
N VAL A 21 4.01 -0.80 13.10
CA VAL A 21 4.04 -2.12 12.50
C VAL A 21 4.37 -1.92 11.03
N ASP A 22 5.52 -2.40 10.59
CA ASP A 22 6.02 -2.21 9.24
C ASP A 22 5.85 -3.49 8.43
N THR A 23 5.21 -3.41 7.27
CA THR A 23 5.03 -4.58 6.39
C THR A 23 5.29 -4.18 4.94
N PRO A 24 5.94 -5.07 4.15
CA PRO A 24 6.12 -4.81 2.73
C PRO A 24 4.78 -4.90 2.00
N VAL A 25 4.54 -3.96 1.11
CA VAL A 25 3.30 -3.91 0.32
C VAL A 25 3.62 -3.59 -1.14
N TRP A 26 2.72 -4.01 -2.02
CA TRP A 26 2.70 -3.54 -3.40
C TRP A 26 2.11 -2.14 -3.42
N PHE A 27 2.61 -1.31 -4.30
CA PHE A 27 2.08 0.03 -4.47
C PHE A 27 2.08 0.43 -5.94
N ALA A 28 1.22 1.38 -6.29
CA ALA A 28 1.22 1.99 -7.61
C ALA A 28 1.13 3.51 -7.43
N MET A 29 1.94 4.23 -8.17
CA MET A 29 1.92 5.69 -8.11
C MET A 29 0.67 6.23 -8.79
N GLU A 30 0.03 7.20 -8.13
CA GLU A 30 -1.08 7.95 -8.69
C GLU A 30 -0.64 8.65 -9.99
N SER A 31 -1.57 8.83 -10.94
CA SER A 31 -1.28 9.40 -12.25
C SER A 31 -0.64 10.79 -12.21
N LEU A 32 -0.96 11.59 -11.20
CA LEU A 32 -0.37 12.92 -11.02
C LEU A 32 1.00 12.86 -10.33
N GLY A 33 1.42 11.70 -9.82
CA GLY A 33 2.72 11.51 -9.20
C GLY A 33 2.85 12.04 -7.78
N ASP A 34 1.74 12.40 -7.13
CA ASP A 34 1.76 13.04 -5.80
C ASP A 34 1.49 12.07 -4.65
N ALA A 35 1.05 10.87 -4.95
CA ALA A 35 0.65 9.90 -3.92
C ALA A 35 0.77 8.48 -4.46
N TYR A 36 0.58 7.51 -3.56
CA TYR A 36 0.63 6.08 -3.89
C TYR A 36 -0.65 5.40 -3.48
N TYR A 37 -1.07 4.41 -4.27
CA TYR A 37 -2.13 3.49 -3.88
C TYR A 37 -1.53 2.20 -3.35
N VAL A 38 -2.14 1.66 -2.31
CA VAL A 38 -1.76 0.37 -1.72
C VAL A 38 -3.02 -0.47 -1.61
N LEU A 39 -2.93 -1.75 -1.99
CA LEU A 39 -4.08 -2.66 -1.94
C LEU A 39 -3.82 -3.72 -0.89
N VAL A 40 -4.70 -3.82 0.10
CA VAL A 40 -4.56 -4.75 1.22
C VAL A 40 -5.88 -5.47 1.48
N ASN A 41 -5.85 -6.48 2.37
CA ASN A 41 -7.07 -7.11 2.84
C ASN A 41 -7.76 -6.21 3.86
N VAL A 42 -9.07 -6.05 3.75
CA VAL A 42 -9.87 -5.19 4.64
C VAL A 42 -9.78 -5.64 6.11
N ARG A 43 -9.50 -6.91 6.36
CA ARG A 43 -9.34 -7.47 7.71
C ARG A 43 -7.93 -7.34 8.26
N SER A 44 -6.99 -6.79 7.49
CA SER A 44 -5.62 -6.66 7.95
C SER A 44 -5.51 -5.69 9.13
N GLY A 45 -4.49 -5.89 9.94
CA GLY A 45 -4.21 -4.96 11.05
C GLY A 45 -3.91 -3.55 10.56
N LYS A 46 -3.37 -3.39 9.34
CA LYS A 46 -3.11 -2.09 8.71
C LYS A 46 -4.39 -1.27 8.60
N VAL A 47 -5.47 -1.88 8.13
CA VAL A 47 -6.77 -1.19 7.98
C VAL A 47 -7.28 -0.75 9.35
N LYS A 48 -7.22 -1.64 10.34
CA LYS A 48 -7.66 -1.33 11.69
C LYS A 48 -6.85 -0.16 12.29
N ARG A 49 -5.53 -0.20 12.14
CA ARG A 49 -4.66 0.87 12.67
C ARG A 49 -4.89 2.19 11.98
N LEU A 50 -5.11 2.20 10.65
CA LEU A 50 -5.39 3.44 9.90
C LEU A 50 -6.74 4.07 10.23
N ARG A 51 -7.70 3.30 10.71
CA ARG A 51 -8.96 3.85 11.20
C ARG A 51 -8.75 4.69 12.47
N ASN A 52 -7.71 4.39 13.24
CA ASN A 52 -7.41 5.10 14.47
C ASN A 52 -6.41 6.24 14.27
N PHE A 53 -5.38 6.01 13.42
CA PHE A 53 -4.30 6.97 13.20
C PHE A 53 -3.92 6.98 11.72
N ASN A 54 -3.96 8.15 11.11
CA ASN A 54 -3.63 8.32 9.70
C ASN A 54 -2.15 8.59 9.43
N SER A 55 -1.35 8.78 10.47
CA SER A 55 0.10 8.96 10.33
C SER A 55 0.77 7.64 10.02
N THR A 56 1.63 7.63 9.01
CA THR A 56 2.36 6.44 8.58
C THR A 56 3.79 6.81 8.25
N ARG A 57 4.58 5.79 7.93
CA ARG A 57 5.89 5.96 7.34
C ARG A 57 6.11 4.95 6.24
N VAL A 58 6.92 5.32 5.25
CA VAL A 58 7.22 4.47 4.11
C VAL A 58 8.72 4.44 3.87
N ALA A 59 9.24 3.29 3.44
CA ALA A 59 10.62 3.15 3.02
C ALA A 59 10.73 2.05 1.97
N ILE A 60 11.54 2.27 0.95
CA ILE A 60 11.80 1.26 -0.08
C ILE A 60 12.33 0.00 0.59
N CYS A 61 11.84 -1.16 0.16
CA CYS A 61 12.28 -2.44 0.70
C CYS A 61 12.23 -3.54 -0.35
N ASP A 62 12.74 -4.72 0.02
CA ASP A 62 12.57 -5.93 -0.77
C ASP A 62 11.28 -6.65 -0.37
N TYR A 63 11.01 -7.81 -1.00
CA TYR A 63 9.78 -8.56 -0.74
C TYR A 63 9.69 -9.10 0.70
N LYS A 64 10.80 -9.17 1.42
CA LYS A 64 10.84 -9.59 2.82
C LYS A 64 10.75 -8.42 3.79
N GLY A 65 10.69 -7.19 3.29
CA GLY A 65 10.65 -6.00 4.13
C GLY A 65 12.01 -5.47 4.56
N ARG A 66 13.12 -6.01 3.99
CA ARG A 66 14.46 -5.49 4.29
C ARG A 66 14.63 -4.13 3.65
N LEU A 67 15.04 -3.15 4.44
CA LEU A 67 15.15 -1.77 3.98
C LEU A 67 16.20 -1.59 2.89
N LYS A 68 15.86 -0.80 1.88
CA LYS A 68 16.74 -0.36 0.79
C LYS A 68 16.88 1.16 0.75
N GLY A 69 16.22 1.88 1.63
CA GLY A 69 16.26 3.34 1.68
C GLY A 69 15.78 3.86 3.01
N ASP A 70 15.74 5.18 3.12
CA ASP A 70 15.36 5.85 4.37
C ASP A 70 13.86 5.91 4.57
N TRP A 71 13.46 6.03 5.84
CA TRP A 71 12.07 6.24 6.20
C TRP A 71 11.64 7.66 5.85
N ASN A 72 10.41 7.76 5.32
CA ASN A 72 9.77 9.04 5.02
C ASN A 72 8.39 9.05 5.67
N SER A 73 8.05 10.18 6.28
CA SER A 73 6.72 10.38 6.86
C SER A 73 5.67 10.50 5.77
N ALA A 74 4.49 9.95 6.05
CA ALA A 74 3.36 10.01 5.12
C ALA A 74 2.04 10.03 5.89
N GLY A 75 1.00 10.46 5.22
CA GLY A 75 -0.37 10.26 5.67
C GLY A 75 -1.01 9.16 4.85
N ALA A 76 -1.94 8.43 5.44
CA ALA A 76 -2.67 7.40 4.72
C ALA A 76 -4.15 7.45 5.08
N GLU A 77 -5.00 7.22 4.07
CA GLU A 77 -6.43 7.14 4.27
C GLU A 77 -7.03 5.98 3.49
N LEU A 78 -8.09 5.44 4.02
CA LEU A 78 -8.84 4.37 3.36
C LEU A 78 -9.72 5.01 2.28
N VAL A 79 -9.60 4.52 1.05
CA VAL A 79 -10.37 5.04 -0.08
C VAL A 79 -11.09 3.90 -0.79
N THR A 80 -12.16 4.25 -1.50
CA THR A 80 -12.88 3.29 -2.32
C THR A 80 -12.09 3.02 -3.60
N GLU A 81 -11.84 1.75 -3.91
CA GLU A 81 -11.13 1.40 -5.12
C GLU A 81 -11.94 1.76 -6.37
N SER A 82 -11.24 2.16 -7.42
CA SER A 82 -11.82 2.43 -8.74
C SER A 82 -11.13 1.56 -9.79
N LYS A 83 -11.75 1.46 -10.96
CA LYS A 83 -11.15 0.76 -12.09
C LYS A 83 -9.81 1.35 -12.51
N ASP A 84 -9.67 2.67 -12.42
CA ASP A 84 -8.42 3.35 -12.79
C ASP A 84 -7.28 2.99 -11.83
N MET A 85 -7.56 2.91 -10.54
CA MET A 85 -6.57 2.47 -9.54
C MET A 85 -6.10 1.04 -9.83
N ILE A 86 -7.03 0.14 -10.10
CA ILE A 86 -6.71 -1.26 -10.42
C ILE A 86 -5.90 -1.35 -11.72
N ARG A 87 -6.20 -0.52 -12.71
CA ARG A 87 -5.45 -0.47 -13.96
C ARG A 87 -3.98 -0.11 -13.72
N LEU A 88 -3.69 0.79 -12.78
CA LEU A 88 -2.32 1.14 -12.42
C LEU A 88 -1.55 -0.08 -11.88
N PHE A 89 -2.18 -0.88 -11.03
CA PHE A 89 -1.58 -2.12 -10.53
C PHE A 89 -1.36 -3.14 -11.64
N ARG A 90 -2.32 -3.32 -12.53
CA ARG A 90 -2.18 -4.25 -13.67
C ARG A 90 -1.04 -3.82 -14.59
N SER A 91 -0.93 -2.53 -14.85
CA SER A 91 0.14 -1.99 -15.69
C SER A 91 1.52 -2.21 -15.06
N LYS A 92 1.64 -1.97 -13.77
CA LYS A 92 2.92 -2.06 -13.06
C LYS A 92 3.38 -3.50 -12.83
N TYR A 93 2.50 -4.35 -12.34
CA TYR A 93 2.85 -5.72 -11.92
C TYR A 93 2.57 -6.78 -12.97
N GLY A 94 1.78 -6.44 -13.98
CA GLY A 94 1.52 -7.33 -15.11
C GLY A 94 0.94 -8.67 -14.70
N LEU A 95 1.57 -9.75 -15.15
CA LEU A 95 1.09 -11.11 -14.91
C LEU A 95 0.95 -11.45 -13.43
N GLN A 96 1.84 -10.96 -12.57
CA GLN A 96 1.76 -11.19 -11.13
C GLN A 96 0.43 -10.69 -10.55
N PHE A 97 -0.03 -9.54 -11.00
CA PHE A 97 -1.29 -8.98 -10.52
C PHE A 97 -2.49 -9.76 -11.05
N TYR A 98 -2.46 -10.20 -12.31
CA TYR A 98 -3.53 -11.03 -12.88
C TYR A 98 -3.63 -12.37 -12.15
N VAL A 99 -2.52 -12.99 -11.80
CA VAL A 99 -2.50 -14.22 -11.02
C VAL A 99 -3.10 -13.97 -9.63
N PHE A 100 -2.71 -12.88 -8.99
CA PHE A 100 -3.27 -12.47 -7.69
C PHE A 100 -4.79 -12.27 -7.77
N GLU A 101 -5.29 -11.57 -8.79
CA GLU A 101 -6.74 -11.34 -8.98
C GLU A 101 -7.48 -12.66 -9.21
N PHE A 102 -6.89 -13.57 -10.00
CA PHE A 102 -7.49 -14.87 -10.29
C PHE A 102 -7.68 -15.69 -9.00
N PHE A 103 -6.65 -15.79 -8.17
CA PHE A 103 -6.75 -16.52 -6.91
C PHE A 103 -7.70 -15.83 -5.92
N SER A 104 -7.74 -14.52 -5.91
CA SER A 104 -8.69 -13.77 -5.08
C SER A 104 -10.12 -14.05 -5.49
N TRP A 105 -10.37 -14.13 -6.80
CA TRP A 105 -11.69 -14.46 -7.34
C TRP A 105 -12.10 -15.88 -6.97
N LEU A 106 -11.20 -16.87 -7.13
CA LEU A 106 -11.47 -18.27 -6.78
C LEU A 106 -11.79 -18.46 -5.31
N SER A 107 -11.11 -17.75 -4.43
CA SER A 107 -11.27 -17.87 -2.98
C SER A 107 -12.42 -17.01 -2.43
N GLY A 108 -13.06 -16.20 -3.27
CA GLY A 108 -14.12 -15.28 -2.85
C GLY A 108 -13.62 -14.07 -2.07
N LYS A 109 -12.29 -13.86 -1.99
CA LYS A 109 -11.69 -12.77 -1.20
C LYS A 109 -11.61 -11.43 -1.92
N ARG A 110 -12.07 -11.35 -3.16
CA ARG A 110 -12.02 -10.11 -3.94
C ARG A 110 -12.78 -8.96 -3.28
N LYS A 111 -13.88 -9.27 -2.60
CA LYS A 111 -14.70 -8.28 -1.88
C LYS A 111 -14.09 -7.82 -0.57
N GLU A 112 -13.02 -8.48 -0.12
CA GLU A 112 -12.37 -8.19 1.15
C GLU A 112 -11.14 -7.30 1.02
N ARG A 113 -10.88 -6.76 -0.16
CA ARG A 113 -9.72 -5.89 -0.35
C ARG A 113 -10.08 -4.43 -0.10
N GLN A 114 -9.11 -3.69 0.39
CA GLN A 114 -9.24 -2.27 0.73
C GLN A 114 -8.13 -1.49 0.04
N MET A 115 -8.48 -0.39 -0.62
CA MET A 115 -7.51 0.53 -1.20
C MET A 115 -7.11 1.58 -0.16
N ILE A 116 -5.83 1.89 -0.11
CA ILE A 116 -5.26 2.91 0.76
C ILE A 116 -4.57 3.95 -0.12
N LEU A 117 -4.82 5.22 0.15
CA LEU A 117 -4.09 6.33 -0.48
C LEU A 117 -3.03 6.81 0.50
N VAL A 118 -1.77 6.73 0.07
CA VAL A 118 -0.61 7.15 0.87
C VAL A 118 -0.03 8.40 0.27
N THR A 119 -0.04 9.48 1.03
CA THR A 119 0.47 10.78 0.56
C THR A 119 1.72 11.14 1.35
N PRO A 120 2.89 11.24 0.68
CA PRO A 120 4.11 11.68 1.36
C PRO A 120 3.93 13.06 1.96
N GLN A 121 4.47 13.25 3.16
CA GLN A 121 4.44 14.55 3.83
C GLN A 121 5.72 15.30 3.50
N ASN A 122 5.56 16.47 2.91
CA ASN A 122 6.68 17.37 2.65
C ASN A 122 7.10 18.02 3.97
N GLN A 123 8.39 18.01 4.20
CA GLN A 123 8.97 18.68 5.35
C GLN A 123 9.39 20.10 4.97
#